data_75c29a17f9f89124280255e60550cba5
#
_entry.id   75c29a17f9f89124280255e60550cba5
#
_cell.length_a   1.000
_cell.length_b   1.000
_cell.length_c   1.000
_cell.angle_alpha   90.00
_cell.angle_beta   90.00
_cell.angle_gamma   90.00
#
_symmetry.space_group_name_H-M   'P 1'
#
loop_
_entity.id
_entity.type
_entity.pdbx_description
1 polymer ?
#
loop_
_entity_poly.entity_id
_entity_poly.type
_entity_poly.pdbx_seq_one_letter_code
_entity_poly.pdbx_strand_id
1 'polypeptide(L)'
;MRLLGVPVLGFGADLLIGAGCVSEVETSALSLGEAGLAPRFTEAAQDGTIKVKDATCPVIHTALQATEKGVPFMPLRGVLGSDLVPNRPDWKVSQNPFSAEEDPILYVPAIAPDVALFHARWADEAGNVWVGRRRELATIAHASRNTYVTYEERRNGDMLEDELLAPGVISSVYVSAVASAPRGAWPLGVADVYDIDDAHLARYAKAAKTKEGFRRYLDEFVLKPVAA
;
A
#
# COMPACT_ATOMS: atom_id res chain seq x y z
N MET A 1 -13.82 -5.60 -1.09
CA MET A 1 -12.45 -6.08 -1.40
C MET A 1 -11.63 -6.21 -0.13
N ARG A 2 -10.50 -6.93 -0.19
CA ARG A 2 -9.46 -6.88 0.85
C ARG A 2 -8.43 -5.85 0.46
N LEU A 3 -7.94 -5.07 1.42
CA LEU A 3 -6.94 -4.03 1.20
C LEU A 3 -5.68 -4.38 1.99
N LEU A 4 -4.55 -4.41 1.30
CA LEU A 4 -3.23 -4.62 1.90
C LEU A 4 -2.39 -3.37 1.70
N GLY A 5 -1.66 -2.96 2.72
CA GLY A 5 -0.76 -1.82 2.60
C GLY A 5 0.45 -1.87 3.50
N VAL A 6 1.56 -1.45 2.95
CA VAL A 6 2.86 -1.34 3.64
C VAL A 6 3.66 -0.17 3.06
N PRO A 7 4.34 0.64 3.85
CA PRO A 7 4.39 0.60 5.33
C PRO A 7 3.14 1.14 6.00
N VAL A 8 2.45 2.12 5.38
CA VAL A 8 1.28 2.80 5.93
C VAL A 8 0.26 3.00 4.83
N LEU A 9 -1.00 2.70 5.11
CA LEU A 9 -2.12 3.13 4.30
C LEU A 9 -2.55 4.55 4.69
N GLY A 10 -3.05 5.30 3.74
CA GLY A 10 -3.41 6.71 3.94
C GLY A 10 -4.76 7.08 3.36
N PHE A 11 -4.82 8.30 2.85
CA PHE A 11 -6.02 8.97 2.33
C PHE A 11 -6.85 8.10 1.37
N GLY A 12 -6.23 7.50 0.35
CA GLY A 12 -6.95 6.67 -0.63
C GLY A 12 -7.61 5.44 0.01
N ALA A 13 -6.97 4.84 1.01
CA ALA A 13 -7.52 3.72 1.76
C ALA A 13 -8.75 4.14 2.59
N ASP A 14 -8.66 5.29 3.27
CA ASP A 14 -9.76 5.83 4.06
C ASP A 14 -10.99 6.17 3.19
N LEU A 15 -10.76 6.70 1.97
CA LEU A 15 -11.83 6.91 0.98
C LEU A 15 -12.54 5.61 0.60
N LEU A 16 -11.78 4.55 0.28
CA LEU A 16 -12.33 3.26 -0.12
C LEU A 16 -13.11 2.58 1.02
N ILE A 17 -12.61 2.71 2.25
CA ILE A 17 -13.29 2.19 3.44
C ILE A 17 -14.60 2.94 3.68
N GLY A 18 -14.56 4.27 3.67
CA GLY A 18 -15.75 5.10 3.86
C GLY A 18 -16.81 4.91 2.78
N ALA A 19 -16.39 4.59 1.56
CA ALA A 19 -17.28 4.24 0.45
C ALA A 19 -17.87 2.81 0.53
N GLY A 20 -17.51 2.03 1.56
CA GLY A 20 -17.99 0.66 1.74
C GLY A 20 -17.38 -0.37 0.78
N CYS A 21 -16.28 -0.02 0.12
CA CYS A 21 -15.61 -0.90 -0.85
C CYS A 21 -14.74 -1.97 -0.20
N VAL A 22 -14.39 -1.82 1.09
CA VAL A 22 -13.43 -2.66 1.81
C VAL A 22 -14.12 -3.50 2.87
N SER A 23 -13.83 -4.79 2.90
CA SER A 23 -14.31 -5.73 3.91
C SER A 23 -13.23 -6.16 4.90
N GLU A 24 -11.96 -6.12 4.49
CA GLU A 24 -10.82 -6.50 5.32
C GLU A 24 -9.64 -5.58 5.01
N VAL A 25 -8.92 -5.15 6.04
CA VAL A 25 -7.66 -4.37 5.92
C VAL A 25 -6.55 -5.14 6.60
N GLU A 26 -5.41 -5.31 5.93
CA GLU A 26 -4.19 -5.83 6.50
C GLU A 26 -3.08 -4.78 6.34
N THR A 27 -2.64 -4.19 7.44
CA THR A 27 -1.65 -3.11 7.44
C THR A 27 -0.99 -2.97 8.80
N SER A 28 0.16 -2.31 8.85
CA SER A 28 0.82 -1.93 10.11
C SER A 28 0.29 -0.61 10.67
N ALA A 29 -0.25 0.25 9.81
CA ALA A 29 -0.86 1.51 10.21
C ALA A 29 -1.77 2.05 9.10
N LEU A 30 -2.75 2.87 9.51
CA LEU A 30 -3.57 3.66 8.61
C LEU A 30 -3.79 5.05 9.21
N SER A 31 -3.26 6.08 8.57
CA SER A 31 -3.34 7.46 9.04
C SER A 31 -3.33 8.47 7.90
N LEU A 32 -3.71 9.71 8.21
CA LEU A 32 -3.63 10.84 7.28
C LEU A 32 -2.34 11.67 7.46
N GLY A 33 -1.29 11.08 8.07
CA GLY A 33 -0.05 11.79 8.38
C GLY A 33 -0.29 12.92 9.39
N GLU A 34 0.17 14.12 9.07
CA GLU A 34 0.01 15.31 9.94
C GLU A 34 -1.46 15.71 10.15
N ALA A 35 -2.37 15.32 9.25
CA ALA A 35 -3.80 15.53 9.43
C ALA A 35 -4.45 14.55 10.44
N GLY A 36 -3.69 13.62 11.00
CA GLY A 36 -4.07 12.75 12.09
C GLY A 36 -4.70 11.41 11.71
N LEU A 37 -5.63 10.94 12.54
CA LEU A 37 -6.30 9.66 12.32
C LEU A 37 -7.19 9.69 11.08
N ALA A 38 -7.30 8.55 10.40
CA ALA A 38 -8.18 8.31 9.27
C ALA A 38 -9.63 8.07 9.78
N PRO A 39 -10.58 9.00 9.59
CA PRO A 39 -11.86 8.95 10.31
C PRO A 39 -12.74 7.78 9.89
N ARG A 40 -12.75 7.41 8.61
CA ARG A 40 -13.60 6.34 8.08
C ARG A 40 -13.08 4.97 8.50
N PHE A 41 -11.75 4.79 8.50
CA PHE A 41 -11.13 3.58 9.05
C PHE A 41 -11.40 3.44 10.54
N THR A 42 -11.20 4.52 11.30
CA THR A 42 -11.40 4.51 12.76
C THR A 42 -12.84 4.11 13.11
N GLU A 43 -13.85 4.73 12.47
CA GLU A 43 -15.25 4.37 12.68
C GLU A 43 -15.51 2.91 12.29
N ALA A 44 -15.09 2.49 11.09
CA ALA A 44 -15.35 1.15 10.60
C ALA A 44 -14.69 0.05 11.45
N ALA A 45 -13.50 0.33 12.00
CA ALA A 45 -12.81 -0.59 12.90
C ALA A 45 -13.52 -0.68 14.28
N GLN A 46 -13.99 0.45 14.82
CA GLN A 46 -14.74 0.50 16.09
C GLN A 46 -16.10 -0.16 15.98
N ASP A 47 -16.81 0.09 14.88
CA ASP A 47 -18.14 -0.49 14.63
C ASP A 47 -18.08 -1.96 14.17
N GLY A 48 -16.88 -2.49 13.90
CA GLY A 48 -16.68 -3.87 13.42
C GLY A 48 -17.22 -4.10 12.01
N THR A 49 -17.41 -3.04 11.21
CA THR A 49 -17.91 -3.14 9.83
C THR A 49 -16.86 -3.62 8.84
N ILE A 50 -15.58 -3.53 9.21
CA ILE A 50 -14.45 -4.12 8.51
C ILE A 50 -13.66 -5.03 9.44
N LYS A 51 -13.03 -6.06 8.89
CA LYS A 51 -12.07 -6.88 9.62
C LYS A 51 -10.69 -6.23 9.53
N VAL A 52 -10.06 -5.99 10.67
CA VAL A 52 -8.67 -5.51 10.72
C VAL A 52 -7.75 -6.68 11.05
N LYS A 53 -6.80 -6.95 10.15
CA LYS A 53 -5.67 -7.85 10.38
C LYS A 53 -4.46 -7.01 10.71
N ASP A 54 -4.20 -6.87 11.99
CA ASP A 54 -3.04 -6.11 12.45
C ASP A 54 -1.73 -6.87 12.18
N ALA A 55 -0.73 -6.16 11.70
CA ALA A 55 0.58 -6.70 11.38
C ALA A 55 1.65 -5.60 11.48
N THR A 56 2.90 -5.99 11.51
CA THR A 56 4.02 -5.03 11.40
C THR A 56 4.51 -4.95 9.95
N CYS A 57 5.12 -3.82 9.58
CA CYS A 57 5.78 -3.66 8.29
C CYS A 57 6.67 -4.86 7.91
N PRO A 58 7.61 -5.31 8.78
CA PRO A 58 8.47 -6.44 8.46
C PRO A 58 7.70 -7.73 8.15
N VAL A 59 6.60 -7.99 8.85
CA VAL A 59 5.77 -9.17 8.59
C VAL A 59 5.13 -9.12 7.21
N ILE A 60 4.53 -7.98 6.84
CA ILE A 60 3.88 -7.82 5.54
C ILE A 60 4.94 -7.90 4.41
N HIS A 61 6.08 -7.25 4.58
CA HIS A 61 7.19 -7.35 3.62
C HIS A 61 7.66 -8.80 3.45
N THR A 62 7.85 -9.52 4.56
CA THR A 62 8.25 -10.93 4.54
C THR A 62 7.22 -11.79 3.79
N ALA A 63 5.93 -11.57 4.03
CA ALA A 63 4.85 -12.28 3.34
C ALA A 63 4.82 -12.01 1.83
N LEU A 64 5.03 -10.75 1.41
CA LEU A 64 5.15 -10.37 -0.01
C LEU A 64 6.41 -10.96 -0.64
N GLN A 65 7.55 -10.90 0.06
CA GLN A 65 8.80 -11.50 -0.41
C GLN A 65 8.71 -13.03 -0.54
N ALA A 66 7.92 -13.70 0.28
CA ALA A 66 7.65 -15.12 0.11
C ALA A 66 7.01 -15.41 -1.27
N THR A 67 6.05 -14.59 -1.67
CA THR A 67 5.43 -14.69 -3.01
C THR A 67 6.42 -14.36 -4.12
N GLU A 68 7.18 -13.28 -3.99
CA GLU A 68 8.23 -12.88 -4.94
C GLU A 68 9.25 -14.01 -5.18
N LYS A 69 9.59 -14.76 -4.12
CA LYS A 69 10.54 -15.89 -4.17
C LYS A 69 9.89 -17.23 -4.55
N GLY A 70 8.59 -17.28 -4.74
CA GLY A 70 7.86 -18.51 -5.05
C GLY A 70 7.84 -19.53 -3.91
N VAL A 71 7.97 -19.08 -2.64
CA VAL A 71 7.92 -19.96 -1.47
C VAL A 71 6.59 -19.78 -0.72
N PRO A 72 6.04 -20.84 -0.09
CA PRO A 72 4.71 -20.79 0.53
C PRO A 72 4.67 -19.97 1.83
N PHE A 73 5.80 -19.76 2.47
CA PHE A 73 5.96 -18.97 3.70
C PHE A 73 7.43 -18.59 3.90
N MET A 74 7.67 -17.63 4.79
CA MET A 74 9.02 -17.29 5.25
C MET A 74 9.09 -17.23 6.78
N PRO A 75 10.27 -17.57 7.36
CA PRO A 75 10.52 -17.44 8.79
C PRO A 75 10.82 -15.99 9.19
N LEU A 76 10.37 -15.61 10.39
CA LEU A 76 10.60 -14.28 10.98
C LEU A 76 10.67 -14.38 12.49
N ARG A 77 11.39 -13.47 13.18
CA ARG A 77 11.41 -13.37 14.64
C ARG A 77 10.78 -12.08 15.19
N GLY A 78 10.61 -11.07 14.34
CA GLY A 78 10.38 -9.68 14.74
C GLY A 78 9.15 -9.37 15.60
N VAL A 79 8.18 -10.29 15.71
CA VAL A 79 6.94 -10.08 16.47
C VAL A 79 6.72 -11.16 17.54
N LEU A 80 7.68 -12.04 17.75
CA LEU A 80 7.60 -13.04 18.83
C LEU A 80 7.53 -12.35 20.19
N GLY A 81 6.66 -12.85 21.06
CA GLY A 81 6.41 -12.27 22.39
C GLY A 81 5.47 -11.05 22.38
N SER A 82 4.92 -10.66 21.23
CA SER A 82 3.90 -9.62 21.14
C SER A 82 2.48 -10.20 21.14
N ASP A 83 1.49 -9.36 21.48
CA ASP A 83 0.07 -9.69 21.43
C ASP A 83 -0.47 -9.90 19.99
N LEU A 84 0.33 -9.60 18.96
CA LEU A 84 -0.05 -9.85 17.58
C LEU A 84 -0.15 -11.36 17.28
N VAL A 85 0.79 -12.15 17.78
CA VAL A 85 0.88 -13.58 17.46
C VAL A 85 -0.41 -14.34 17.83
N PRO A 86 -0.97 -14.23 19.06
CA PRO A 86 -2.21 -14.91 19.40
C PRO A 86 -3.44 -14.40 18.61
N ASN A 87 -3.41 -13.19 18.10
CA ASN A 87 -4.49 -12.60 17.30
C ASN A 87 -4.40 -12.93 15.79
N ARG A 88 -3.37 -13.67 15.38
CA ARG A 88 -3.13 -14.06 13.98
C ARG A 88 -3.12 -15.59 13.85
N PRO A 89 -4.30 -16.25 13.78
CA PRO A 89 -4.40 -17.70 13.68
C PRO A 89 -3.83 -18.27 12.37
N ASP A 90 -3.61 -17.42 11.38
CA ASP A 90 -2.93 -17.74 10.13
C ASP A 90 -1.41 -17.84 10.27
N TRP A 91 -0.83 -17.36 11.37
CA TRP A 91 0.59 -17.49 11.68
C TRP A 91 0.88 -18.75 12.50
N LYS A 92 2.10 -19.28 12.38
CA LYS A 92 2.55 -20.43 13.17
C LYS A 92 3.90 -20.15 13.79
N VAL A 93 4.04 -20.50 15.06
CA VAL A 93 5.33 -20.51 15.76
C VAL A 93 5.83 -21.93 15.88
N SER A 94 7.09 -22.16 15.60
CA SER A 94 7.76 -23.46 15.72
C SER A 94 9.21 -23.28 16.13
N GLN A 95 9.84 -24.36 16.59
CA GLN A 95 11.29 -24.39 16.84
C GLN A 95 12.05 -24.27 15.53
N ASN A 96 13.13 -23.49 15.52
CA ASN A 96 14.07 -23.41 14.39
C ASN A 96 14.72 -24.78 14.16
N PRO A 97 14.51 -25.41 12.99
CA PRO A 97 15.04 -26.75 12.73
C PRO A 97 16.58 -26.81 12.61
N PHE A 98 17.24 -25.66 12.52
CA PHE A 98 18.71 -25.56 12.44
C PHE A 98 19.37 -25.17 13.76
N SER A 99 18.61 -25.01 14.84
CA SER A 99 19.13 -24.69 16.16
C SER A 99 19.02 -25.88 17.11
N ALA A 100 20.10 -26.14 17.86
CA ALA A 100 20.10 -27.12 18.94
C ALA A 100 19.55 -26.54 20.26
N GLU A 101 19.47 -25.22 20.35
CA GLU A 101 18.96 -24.49 21.52
C GLU A 101 17.51 -24.10 21.28
N GLU A 102 16.82 -23.65 22.34
CA GLU A 102 15.49 -23.07 22.23
C GLU A 102 15.54 -21.80 21.39
N ASP A 103 14.98 -21.85 20.19
CA ASP A 103 15.01 -20.77 19.20
C ASP A 103 13.67 -20.74 18.44
N PRO A 104 12.62 -20.16 19.03
CA PRO A 104 11.33 -20.08 18.37
C PRO A 104 11.39 -19.12 17.18
N ILE A 105 10.73 -19.50 16.08
CA ILE A 105 10.55 -18.67 14.88
C ILE A 105 9.07 -18.65 14.47
N LEU A 106 8.66 -17.54 13.91
CA LEU A 106 7.34 -17.35 13.32
C LEU A 106 7.38 -17.71 11.84
N TYR A 107 6.46 -18.51 11.37
CA TYR A 107 6.21 -18.75 9.93
C TYR A 107 5.08 -17.85 9.46
N VAL A 108 5.39 -16.99 8.49
CA VAL A 108 4.46 -16.04 7.88
C VAL A 108 4.06 -16.57 6.51
N PRO A 109 2.78 -16.86 6.25
CA PRO A 109 2.31 -17.31 4.94
C PRO A 109 2.57 -16.27 3.86
N ALA A 110 2.84 -16.72 2.64
CA ALA A 110 2.96 -15.86 1.48
C ALA A 110 1.66 -15.10 1.22
N ILE A 111 1.78 -13.80 0.87
CA ILE A 111 0.67 -12.96 0.43
C ILE A 111 0.88 -12.65 -1.05
N ALA A 112 -0.07 -13.09 -1.90
CA ALA A 112 -0.09 -12.81 -3.33
C ALA A 112 -1.29 -11.90 -3.65
N PRO A 113 -1.11 -10.58 -3.76
CA PRO A 113 -2.19 -9.66 -4.13
C PRO A 113 -2.67 -9.93 -5.56
N ASP A 114 -3.97 -9.79 -5.81
CA ASP A 114 -4.50 -9.85 -7.17
C ASP A 114 -4.09 -8.62 -7.99
N VAL A 115 -4.03 -7.46 -7.31
CA VAL A 115 -3.73 -6.16 -7.93
C VAL A 115 -2.83 -5.34 -7.03
N ALA A 116 -1.71 -4.84 -7.59
CA ALA A 116 -0.99 -3.68 -7.09
C ALA A 116 -1.47 -2.42 -7.82
N LEU A 117 -1.74 -1.35 -7.07
CA LEU A 117 -2.15 -0.06 -7.61
C LEU A 117 -1.37 1.05 -6.91
N PHE A 118 -0.61 1.84 -7.66
CA PHE A 118 0.13 2.97 -7.11
C PHE A 118 0.39 4.04 -8.16
N HIS A 119 0.90 5.19 -7.69
CA HIS A 119 1.27 6.31 -8.51
C HIS A 119 2.79 6.46 -8.55
N ALA A 120 3.34 6.72 -9.72
CA ALA A 120 4.78 6.90 -9.95
C ALA A 120 5.07 8.30 -10.49
N ARG A 121 6.30 8.77 -10.31
CA ARG A 121 6.71 10.04 -10.91
C ARG A 121 6.83 9.92 -12.43
N TRP A 122 7.44 8.85 -12.93
CA TRP A 122 7.70 8.65 -14.37
C TRP A 122 7.29 7.26 -14.83
N ALA A 123 6.85 7.20 -16.11
CA ALA A 123 6.87 5.98 -16.89
C ALA A 123 7.60 6.26 -18.21
N ASP A 124 8.27 5.26 -18.77
CA ASP A 124 8.94 5.39 -20.08
C ASP A 124 8.13 4.78 -21.24
N GLU A 125 8.72 4.78 -22.42
CA GLU A 125 8.08 4.24 -23.62
C GLU A 125 7.92 2.72 -23.61
N ALA A 126 8.80 2.01 -22.88
CA ALA A 126 8.75 0.57 -22.70
C ALA A 126 7.75 0.13 -21.61
N GLY A 127 7.18 1.08 -20.87
CA GLY A 127 6.27 0.81 -19.74
C GLY A 127 6.98 0.53 -18.43
N ASN A 128 8.29 0.78 -18.34
CA ASN A 128 8.98 0.79 -17.06
C ASN A 128 8.52 1.98 -16.22
N VAL A 129 8.48 1.84 -14.90
CA VAL A 129 8.05 2.91 -13.99
C VAL A 129 9.11 3.23 -12.96
N TRP A 130 9.33 4.52 -12.68
CA TRP A 130 10.32 4.96 -11.72
C TRP A 130 9.66 5.31 -10.38
N VAL A 131 10.04 4.57 -9.35
CA VAL A 131 9.56 4.74 -7.96
C VAL A 131 10.64 5.25 -7.02
N GLY A 132 11.88 5.39 -7.53
CA GLY A 132 13.01 5.89 -6.78
C GLY A 132 13.31 5.06 -5.54
N ARG A 133 13.27 5.69 -4.36
CA ARG A 133 13.57 5.05 -3.08
C ARG A 133 12.44 4.19 -2.52
N ARG A 134 11.27 4.17 -3.13
CA ARG A 134 10.08 3.44 -2.68
C ARG A 134 10.17 1.95 -3.04
N ARG A 135 11.16 1.25 -2.43
CA ARG A 135 11.43 -0.16 -2.72
C ARG A 135 10.29 -1.10 -2.34
N GLU A 136 9.44 -0.69 -1.40
CA GLU A 136 8.20 -1.39 -1.06
C GLU A 136 7.26 -1.56 -2.26
N LEU A 137 7.22 -0.57 -3.17
CA LEU A 137 6.41 -0.65 -4.38
C LEU A 137 6.92 -1.73 -5.35
N ALA A 138 8.24 -1.91 -5.43
CA ALA A 138 8.82 -3.00 -6.22
C ALA A 138 8.43 -4.37 -5.64
N THR A 139 8.55 -4.56 -4.32
CA THR A 139 8.14 -5.80 -3.66
C THR A 139 6.65 -6.10 -3.89
N ILE A 140 5.77 -5.08 -3.78
CA ILE A 140 4.34 -5.24 -4.02
C ILE A 140 4.07 -5.62 -5.49
N ALA A 141 4.73 -4.93 -6.44
CA ALA A 141 4.58 -5.22 -7.87
C ALA A 141 5.02 -6.65 -8.21
N HIS A 142 6.17 -7.09 -7.68
CA HIS A 142 6.70 -8.44 -7.91
C HIS A 142 5.82 -9.54 -7.30
N ALA A 143 5.17 -9.27 -6.19
CA ALA A 143 4.28 -10.22 -5.51
C ALA A 143 2.87 -10.27 -6.10
N SER A 144 2.47 -9.28 -6.88
CA SER A 144 1.10 -9.13 -7.38
C SER A 144 0.89 -9.80 -8.73
N ARG A 145 -0.33 -10.30 -8.99
CA ARG A 145 -0.70 -10.88 -10.29
C ARG A 145 -0.78 -9.83 -11.39
N ASN A 146 -1.26 -8.65 -11.05
CA ASN A 146 -1.38 -7.50 -11.96
C ASN A 146 -0.90 -6.24 -11.24
N THR A 147 -0.20 -5.38 -11.96
CA THR A 147 0.26 -4.09 -11.44
C THR A 147 -0.21 -2.99 -12.38
N TYR A 148 -1.01 -2.06 -11.85
CA TYR A 148 -1.49 -0.90 -12.57
C TYR A 148 -0.87 0.35 -11.96
N VAL A 149 -0.27 1.19 -12.80
CA VAL A 149 0.46 2.37 -12.35
C VAL A 149 -0.02 3.61 -13.08
N THR A 150 -0.41 4.63 -12.33
CA THR A 150 -0.56 5.97 -12.88
C THR A 150 0.76 6.75 -12.72
N TYR A 151 1.01 7.71 -13.61
CA TYR A 151 2.25 8.48 -13.58
C TYR A 151 2.05 9.96 -13.91
N GLU A 152 2.97 10.80 -13.39
CA GLU A 152 2.95 12.24 -13.61
C GLU A 152 3.41 12.60 -15.02
N GLU A 153 4.55 12.09 -15.44
CA GLU A 153 5.22 12.48 -16.66
C GLU A 153 5.81 11.26 -17.38
N ARG A 154 5.71 11.27 -18.72
CA ARG A 154 6.36 10.27 -19.59
C ARG A 154 7.78 10.68 -19.90
N ARG A 155 8.73 9.76 -19.73
CA ARG A 155 10.11 9.92 -20.15
C ARG A 155 10.36 9.25 -21.51
N ASN A 156 11.18 9.89 -22.33
CA ASN A 156 11.66 9.30 -23.57
C ASN A 156 12.83 8.35 -23.28
N GLY A 157 12.95 7.30 -24.07
CA GLY A 157 14.01 6.29 -23.94
C GLY A 157 13.70 5.24 -22.86
N ASP A 158 14.66 4.37 -22.61
CA ASP A 158 14.57 3.29 -21.59
C ASP A 158 15.29 3.73 -20.31
N MET A 159 14.53 3.86 -19.21
CA MET A 159 15.10 4.25 -17.92
C MET A 159 16.01 3.16 -17.31
N LEU A 160 15.95 1.92 -17.80
CA LEU A 160 16.86 0.85 -17.36
C LEU A 160 18.28 1.01 -17.92
N GLU A 161 18.44 1.77 -19.02
CA GLU A 161 19.76 2.11 -19.59
C GLU A 161 20.46 3.27 -18.87
N ASP A 162 19.74 4.03 -18.05
CA ASP A 162 20.30 5.11 -17.23
C ASP A 162 20.77 4.56 -15.87
N GLU A 163 22.07 4.49 -15.65
CA GLU A 163 22.67 3.95 -14.42
C GLU A 163 22.20 4.65 -13.13
N LEU A 164 21.82 5.93 -13.22
CA LEU A 164 21.33 6.70 -12.07
C LEU A 164 19.85 6.42 -11.78
N LEU A 165 19.06 6.11 -12.78
CA LEU A 165 17.63 5.84 -12.66
C LEU A 165 17.32 4.36 -12.43
N ALA A 166 18.06 3.46 -13.09
CA ALA A 166 17.83 2.02 -13.08
C ALA A 166 17.60 1.42 -11.68
N PRO A 167 18.34 1.81 -10.62
CA PRO A 167 18.10 1.28 -9.28
C PRO A 167 16.72 1.60 -8.70
N GLY A 168 16.03 2.61 -9.20
CA GLY A 168 14.68 3.04 -8.80
C GLY A 168 13.57 2.61 -9.75
N VAL A 169 13.90 1.86 -10.80
CA VAL A 169 12.94 1.42 -11.82
C VAL A 169 12.33 0.07 -11.48
N ILE A 170 11.03 -0.05 -11.70
CA ILE A 170 10.32 -1.33 -11.81
C ILE A 170 10.17 -1.62 -13.30
N SER A 171 10.73 -2.74 -13.75
CA SER A 171 10.65 -3.16 -15.15
C SER A 171 9.20 -3.41 -15.59
N SER A 172 8.90 -3.08 -16.84
CA SER A 172 7.62 -3.35 -17.49
C SER A 172 7.19 -4.82 -17.45
N VAL A 173 8.10 -5.76 -17.24
CA VAL A 173 7.78 -7.19 -17.00
C VAL A 173 6.84 -7.37 -15.80
N TYR A 174 6.90 -6.49 -14.80
CA TYR A 174 6.06 -6.53 -13.60
C TYR A 174 4.89 -5.54 -13.65
N VAL A 175 4.70 -4.82 -14.77
CA VAL A 175 3.68 -3.78 -14.91
C VAL A 175 2.67 -4.18 -15.98
N SER A 176 1.42 -4.36 -15.60
CA SER A 176 0.35 -4.78 -16.52
C SER A 176 -0.15 -3.63 -17.40
N ALA A 177 -0.22 -2.41 -16.85
CA ALA A 177 -0.56 -1.21 -17.59
C ALA A 177 -0.12 0.05 -16.87
N VAL A 178 0.16 1.10 -17.64
CA VAL A 178 0.45 2.45 -17.16
C VAL A 178 -0.52 3.46 -17.77
N ALA A 179 -0.89 4.50 -17.00
CA ALA A 179 -1.75 5.58 -17.47
C ALA A 179 -1.23 6.94 -16.99
N SER A 180 -1.22 7.93 -17.88
CA SER A 180 -0.89 9.30 -17.49
C SER A 180 -1.98 9.89 -16.62
N ALA A 181 -1.59 10.46 -15.49
CA ALA A 181 -2.47 11.12 -14.55
C ALA A 181 -1.71 12.27 -13.84
N PRO A 182 -1.47 13.40 -14.52
CA PRO A 182 -0.83 14.55 -13.91
C PRO A 182 -1.55 14.98 -12.63
N ARG A 183 -0.80 15.19 -11.55
CA ARG A 183 -1.31 15.41 -10.18
C ARG A 183 -2.14 14.25 -9.63
N GLY A 184 -1.93 13.03 -10.15
CA GLY A 184 -2.71 11.84 -9.79
C GLY A 184 -2.55 11.37 -8.34
N ALA A 185 -1.52 11.81 -7.63
CA ALA A 185 -1.36 11.56 -6.21
C ALA A 185 -2.04 12.62 -5.31
N TRP A 186 -2.49 13.77 -5.88
CA TRP A 186 -3.12 14.82 -5.08
C TRP A 186 -4.32 14.26 -4.26
N PRO A 187 -4.51 14.67 -3.00
CA PRO A 187 -3.83 15.73 -2.23
C PRO A 187 -2.49 15.33 -1.59
N LEU A 188 -2.00 14.12 -1.85
CA LEU A 188 -0.66 13.72 -1.45
C LEU A 188 0.38 14.35 -2.41
N GLY A 189 1.63 14.47 -1.96
CA GLY A 189 2.72 15.01 -2.74
C GLY A 189 3.44 13.94 -3.58
N VAL A 190 4.12 14.41 -4.64
CA VAL A 190 5.10 13.64 -5.40
C VAL A 190 6.44 14.37 -5.31
N ALA A 191 7.45 13.70 -4.76
CA ALA A 191 8.77 14.30 -4.51
C ALA A 191 9.33 14.98 -5.76
N ASP A 192 9.83 16.20 -5.62
CA ASP A 192 10.36 17.08 -6.68
C ASP A 192 9.36 17.43 -7.80
N VAL A 193 8.06 17.20 -7.60
CA VAL A 193 7.00 17.59 -8.56
C VAL A 193 6.01 18.56 -7.93
N TYR A 194 5.40 18.16 -6.80
CA TYR A 194 4.53 19.04 -5.99
C TYR A 194 4.44 18.54 -4.57
N ASP A 195 4.20 19.47 -3.66
CA ASP A 195 4.05 19.19 -2.24
C ASP A 195 2.66 18.64 -1.90
N ILE A 196 2.56 18.07 -0.71
CA ILE A 196 1.31 17.65 -0.11
C ILE A 196 0.41 18.87 0.16
N ASP A 197 -0.89 18.70 -0.10
CA ASP A 197 -1.90 19.73 0.23
C ASP A 197 -2.47 19.47 1.63
N ASP A 198 -1.73 19.92 2.65
CA ASP A 198 -2.10 19.74 4.05
C ASP A 198 -3.45 20.39 4.38
N ALA A 199 -3.77 21.53 3.75
CA ALA A 199 -5.05 22.21 3.96
C ALA A 199 -6.21 21.35 3.44
N HIS A 200 -6.03 20.72 2.30
CA HIS A 200 -7.04 19.80 1.75
C HIS A 200 -7.18 18.53 2.59
N LEU A 201 -6.09 17.93 3.04
CA LEU A 201 -6.13 16.78 3.94
C LEU A 201 -6.81 17.11 5.27
N ALA A 202 -6.55 18.27 5.86
CA ALA A 202 -7.23 18.73 7.05
C ALA A 202 -8.74 18.95 6.81
N ARG A 203 -9.11 19.51 5.64
CA ARG A 203 -10.52 19.63 5.20
C ARG A 203 -11.19 18.26 5.11
N TYR A 204 -10.54 17.28 4.47
CA TYR A 204 -11.01 15.92 4.39
C TYR A 204 -11.19 15.30 5.78
N ALA A 205 -10.16 15.34 6.61
CA ALA A 205 -10.17 14.78 7.95
C ALA A 205 -11.34 15.35 8.81
N LYS A 206 -11.66 16.64 8.63
CA LYS A 206 -12.83 17.26 9.28
C LYS A 206 -14.16 16.79 8.68
N ALA A 207 -14.28 16.77 7.36
CA ALA A 207 -15.51 16.38 6.68
C ALA A 207 -15.84 14.89 6.92
N ALA A 208 -14.84 14.04 6.87
CA ALA A 208 -14.98 12.59 6.99
C ALA A 208 -15.29 12.09 8.43
N LYS A 209 -15.35 12.98 9.42
CA LYS A 209 -15.81 12.61 10.79
C LYS A 209 -17.27 12.21 10.84
N THR A 210 -18.09 12.60 9.87
CA THR A 210 -19.50 12.21 9.77
C THR A 210 -19.81 11.59 8.43
N LYS A 211 -20.78 10.68 8.37
CA LYS A 211 -21.21 10.03 7.11
C LYS A 211 -21.72 11.04 6.08
N GLU A 212 -22.47 12.06 6.52
CA GLU A 212 -22.96 13.13 5.64
C GLU A 212 -21.83 14.02 5.12
N GLY A 213 -20.87 14.37 5.97
CA GLY A 213 -19.72 15.16 5.59
C GLY A 213 -18.84 14.40 4.58
N PHE A 214 -18.61 13.11 4.82
CA PHE A 214 -17.90 12.23 3.91
C PHE A 214 -18.61 12.10 2.56
N ARG A 215 -19.92 11.89 2.54
CA ARG A 215 -20.69 11.81 1.27
C ARG A 215 -20.55 13.10 0.46
N ARG A 216 -20.70 14.27 1.10
CA ARG A 216 -20.52 15.56 0.42
C ARG A 216 -19.10 15.70 -0.14
N TYR A 217 -18.09 15.22 0.60
CA TYR A 217 -16.72 15.23 0.12
C TYR A 217 -16.55 14.35 -1.13
N LEU A 218 -17.10 13.12 -1.14
CA LEU A 218 -17.09 12.26 -2.33
C LEU A 218 -17.74 12.94 -3.53
N ASP A 219 -18.94 13.53 -3.35
CA ASP A 219 -19.67 14.22 -4.42
C ASP A 219 -18.90 15.42 -4.97
N GLU A 220 -18.16 16.14 -4.11
CA GLU A 220 -17.44 17.34 -4.50
C GLU A 220 -16.09 17.06 -5.17
N PHE A 221 -15.35 16.04 -4.70
CA PHE A 221 -13.94 15.85 -5.09
C PHE A 221 -13.64 14.53 -5.79
N VAL A 222 -14.47 13.51 -5.65
CA VAL A 222 -14.16 12.16 -6.16
C VAL A 222 -15.08 11.74 -7.29
N LEU A 223 -16.39 11.97 -7.14
CA LEU A 223 -17.41 11.48 -8.08
C LEU A 223 -17.80 12.50 -9.16
N LYS A 224 -17.22 13.70 -9.15
CA LYS A 224 -17.43 14.65 -10.24
C LYS A 224 -16.92 14.05 -11.54
N PRO A 225 -17.68 14.14 -12.64
CA PRO A 225 -17.14 13.82 -13.95
C PRO A 225 -15.88 14.66 -14.19
N VAL A 226 -14.79 14.03 -14.58
CA VAL A 226 -13.63 14.75 -15.11
C VAL A 226 -14.14 15.48 -16.34
N ALA A 227 -14.11 16.80 -16.34
CA ALA A 227 -14.40 17.57 -17.55
C ALA A 227 -13.44 17.09 -18.65
N ALA A 228 -14.00 16.56 -19.73
CA ALA A 228 -13.26 16.03 -20.86
C ALA A 228 -12.48 17.15 -21.58
#